data_164bdcdfe82e84923e4dc6846fbb69f6
#
_entry.id   164bdcdfe82e84923e4dc6846fbb69f6
#
_cell.length_a   1.000
_cell.length_b   1.000
_cell.length_c   1.000
_cell.angle_alpha   90.00
_cell.angle_beta   90.00
_cell.angle_gamma   90.00
#
_symmetry.space_group_name_H-M   'P 1'
#
loop_
_entity.id
_entity.type
_entity.pdbx_description
1 polymer ?
#
loop_
_entity_poly.entity_id
_entity_poly.type
_entity_poly.pdbx_seq_one_letter_code
_entity_poly.pdbx_strand_id
1 'polypeptide(L)' 'MSGPPSERRVNRELRDVLDELVEHVRYVARNVPTMSKQDLEYAEDRLDWLAEEVWRVATADRDRRR' A
#
# COMPACT_ATOMS: atom_id res chain seq x y z
N MET A 1 26.00 13.74 -7.21
CA MET A 1 25.39 12.66 -6.48
C MET A 1 24.10 13.10 -5.83
N SER A 2 23.07 12.34 -6.02
CA SER A 2 21.77 12.70 -5.49
C SER A 2 21.74 12.59 -3.97
N GLY A 3 20.64 12.99 -3.38
CA GLY A 3 20.51 13.06 -1.94
C GLY A 3 20.75 11.76 -1.21
N PRO A 4 20.55 11.76 0.10
CA PRO A 4 20.82 10.57 0.91
C PRO A 4 20.01 9.37 0.46
N PRO A 5 20.64 8.20 0.39
CA PRO A 5 19.92 6.99 -0.05
C PRO A 5 18.74 6.64 0.84
N SER A 6 18.85 6.90 2.13
CA SER A 6 17.79 6.58 3.07
C SER A 6 16.52 7.37 2.76
N GLU A 7 16.68 8.65 2.44
CA GLU A 7 15.56 9.51 2.11
C GLU A 7 14.86 9.04 0.86
N ARG A 8 15.64 8.70 -0.15
CA ARG A 8 15.10 8.22 -1.41
C ARG A 8 14.40 6.88 -1.21
N ARG A 9 14.95 6.05 -0.36
CA ARG A 9 14.40 4.73 -0.09
C ARG A 9 13.03 4.83 0.59
N VAL A 10 12.91 5.76 1.53
CA VAL A 10 11.64 5.95 2.23
C VAL A 10 10.55 6.38 1.26
N ASN A 11 10.87 7.32 0.38
CA ASN A 11 9.90 7.77 -0.61
C ASN A 11 9.48 6.65 -1.54
N ARG A 12 10.43 5.82 -1.91
CA ARG A 12 10.15 4.70 -2.78
C ARG A 12 9.26 3.69 -2.10
N GLU A 13 9.51 3.43 -0.83
CA GLU A 13 8.71 2.48 -0.09
C GLU A 13 7.24 2.91 -0.03
N LEU A 14 7.01 4.17 0.28
CA LEU A 14 5.66 4.67 0.35
C LEU A 14 4.98 4.58 -1.00
N ARG A 15 5.68 4.97 -2.05
CA ARG A 15 5.12 4.90 -3.38
C ARG A 15 4.81 3.46 -3.77
N ASP A 16 5.70 2.54 -3.43
CA ASP A 16 5.49 1.13 -3.75
C ASP A 16 4.24 0.59 -3.07
N VAL A 17 4.06 0.92 -1.81
CA VAL A 17 2.89 0.46 -1.07
C VAL A 17 1.62 1.06 -1.64
N LEU A 18 1.66 2.35 -1.98
CA LEU A 18 0.52 3.01 -2.59
C LEU A 18 0.16 2.39 -3.93
N ASP A 19 1.18 2.09 -4.73
CA ASP A 19 0.97 1.45 -6.02
C ASP A 19 0.32 0.08 -5.84
N GLU A 20 0.80 -0.66 -4.85
CA GLU A 20 0.25 -1.97 -4.55
C GLU A 20 -1.21 -1.86 -4.13
N LEU A 21 -1.52 -0.86 -3.31
CA LEU A 21 -2.88 -0.65 -2.86
C LEU A 21 -3.80 -0.34 -4.04
N VAL A 22 -3.37 0.56 -4.91
CA VAL A 22 -4.16 0.93 -6.08
C VAL A 22 -4.36 -0.29 -6.99
N GLU A 23 -3.31 -1.06 -7.21
CA GLU A 23 -3.40 -2.26 -8.02
C GLU A 23 -4.41 -3.25 -7.44
N HIS A 24 -4.36 -3.41 -6.13
CA HIS A 24 -5.26 -4.34 -5.47
C HIS A 24 -6.71 -3.87 -5.57
N VAL A 25 -6.94 -2.57 -5.38
CA VAL A 25 -8.27 -2.01 -5.52
C VAL A 25 -8.81 -2.24 -6.92
N ARG A 26 -7.98 -2.01 -7.92
CA ARG A 26 -8.38 -2.24 -9.31
C ARG A 26 -8.69 -3.70 -9.57
N TYR A 27 -7.87 -4.58 -9.02
CA TYR A 27 -8.08 -6.01 -9.16
C TYR A 27 -9.45 -6.40 -8.58
N VAL A 28 -9.73 -5.96 -7.38
CA VAL A 28 -10.99 -6.28 -6.73
C VAL A 28 -12.16 -5.71 -7.53
N ALA A 29 -12.06 -4.45 -7.92
CA ALA A 29 -13.14 -3.81 -8.66
C ALA A 29 -13.47 -4.56 -9.95
N ARG A 30 -12.43 -5.10 -10.59
CA ARG A 30 -12.61 -5.81 -11.85
C ARG A 30 -13.19 -7.20 -11.65
N ASN A 31 -12.87 -7.84 -10.55
CA ASN A 31 -13.19 -9.23 -10.34
C ASN A 31 -14.34 -9.49 -9.39
N VAL A 32 -14.86 -8.46 -8.73
CA VAL A 32 -15.94 -8.62 -7.75
C VAL A 32 -17.10 -9.45 -8.29
N PRO A 33 -17.57 -9.24 -9.52
CA PRO A 33 -18.74 -10.00 -10.00
C PRO A 33 -18.52 -11.50 -10.05
N THR A 34 -17.26 -11.95 -10.14
CA THR A 34 -16.96 -13.37 -10.22
C THR A 34 -16.31 -13.91 -8.96
N MET A 35 -16.13 -13.09 -7.95
CA MET A 35 -15.47 -13.50 -6.72
C MET A 35 -16.45 -14.17 -5.78
N SER A 36 -16.00 -15.25 -5.14
CA SER A 36 -16.78 -15.89 -4.11
C SER A 36 -16.74 -15.05 -2.83
N LYS A 37 -17.63 -15.41 -1.89
CA LYS A 37 -17.62 -14.71 -0.61
C LYS A 37 -16.28 -14.86 0.08
N GLN A 38 -15.69 -16.04 0.01
CA GLN A 38 -14.39 -16.27 0.62
C GLN A 38 -13.32 -15.42 -0.04
N ASP A 39 -13.37 -15.31 -1.36
CA ASP A 39 -12.44 -14.47 -2.09
C ASP A 39 -12.56 -13.00 -1.68
N LEU A 40 -13.79 -12.55 -1.48
CA LEU A 40 -14.01 -11.18 -1.05
C LEU A 40 -13.47 -10.91 0.32
N GLU A 41 -13.64 -11.87 1.24
CA GLU A 41 -13.09 -11.71 2.58
C GLU A 41 -11.57 -11.66 2.55
N TYR A 42 -10.98 -12.48 1.72
CA TYR A 42 -9.54 -12.51 1.58
C TYR A 42 -9.04 -11.19 1.03
N ALA A 43 -9.74 -10.65 0.04
CA ALA A 43 -9.39 -9.38 -0.55
C ALA A 43 -9.53 -8.24 0.46
N GLU A 44 -10.54 -8.31 1.31
CA GLU A 44 -10.75 -7.31 2.34
C GLU A 44 -9.61 -7.31 3.36
N ASP A 45 -9.18 -8.50 3.76
CA ASP A 45 -8.06 -8.61 4.68
C ASP A 45 -6.80 -8.00 4.10
N ARG A 46 -6.56 -8.25 2.82
CA ARG A 46 -5.39 -7.69 2.17
C ARG A 46 -5.49 -6.19 2.05
N LEU A 47 -6.69 -5.69 1.79
CA LEU A 47 -6.91 -4.26 1.69
C LEU A 47 -6.61 -3.58 3.02
N ASP A 48 -7.10 -4.17 4.11
CA ASP A 48 -6.82 -3.65 5.44
C ASP A 48 -5.33 -3.63 5.73
N TRP A 49 -4.66 -4.72 5.38
CA TRP A 49 -3.23 -4.81 5.61
C TRP A 49 -2.46 -3.74 4.83
N LEU A 50 -2.84 -3.55 3.57
CA LEU A 50 -2.17 -2.55 2.74
C LEU A 50 -2.44 -1.13 3.25
N ALA A 51 -3.65 -0.88 3.71
CA ALA A 51 -3.99 0.42 4.26
C ALA A 51 -3.17 0.71 5.51
N GLU A 52 -3.03 -0.29 6.37
CA GLU A 52 -2.20 -0.14 7.56
C GLU A 52 -0.75 0.11 7.20
N GLU A 53 -0.28 -0.58 6.19
CA GLU A 53 1.10 -0.43 5.76
C GLU A 53 1.36 0.99 5.25
N VAL A 54 0.42 1.51 4.47
CA VAL A 54 0.53 2.88 3.98
C VAL A 54 0.62 3.86 5.14
N TRP A 55 -0.24 3.67 6.12
CA TRP A 55 -0.27 4.55 7.28
C TRP A 55 1.03 4.48 8.06
N ARG A 56 1.53 3.28 8.27
CA ARG A 56 2.75 3.08 9.03
C ARG A 56 3.94 3.74 8.34
N VAL A 57 4.05 3.55 7.02
CA VAL A 57 5.16 4.12 6.29
C VAL A 57 5.04 5.64 6.24
N ALA A 58 3.84 6.14 6.04
CA ALA A 58 3.62 7.58 5.97
C ALA A 58 3.95 8.26 7.29
N THR A 59 3.54 7.66 8.40
CA THR A 59 3.83 8.26 9.71
C THR A 59 5.30 8.18 10.06
N ALA A 60 5.95 7.09 9.67
CA ALA A 60 7.38 6.97 9.91
C ALA A 60 8.15 8.03 9.14
N ASP A 61 7.74 8.28 7.91
CA ASP A 61 8.39 9.32 7.11
C ASP A 61 8.16 10.69 7.71
N ARG A 62 6.96 10.93 8.20
CA ARG A 62 6.64 12.20 8.83
C ARG A 62 7.47 12.43 10.08
N ASP A 63 7.60 11.40 10.91
CA ASP A 63 8.40 11.49 12.11
C ASP A 63 9.85 11.75 11.79
N ARG A 64 10.32 11.13 10.75
CA ARG A 64 11.73 11.28 10.37
C ARG A 64 12.05 12.69 9.92
N ARG A 65 11.08 13.37 9.34
CA ARG A 65 11.31 14.72 8.84
C ARG A 65 11.48 15.74 9.96
N ARG A 66 11.01 15.43 11.12
CA ARG A 66 11.15 16.34 12.25
C ARG A 66 12.50 16.16 12.91
#